data_bcef641b5bbd2e382255e34788a6af6d
#
_entry.id   bcef641b5bbd2e382255e34788a6af6d
#
_cell.length_a   1.000
_cell.length_b   1.000
_cell.length_c   1.000
_cell.angle_alpha   90.00
_cell.angle_beta   90.00
_cell.angle_gamma   90.00
#
_symmetry.space_group_name_H-M   'P 1'
#
loop_
_entity.id
_entity.type
_entity.pdbx_description
1 polymer ?
#
loop_
_entity_poly.entity_id
_entity_poly.type
_entity_poly.pdbx_seq_one_letter_code
_entity_poly.pdbx_strand_id
1 'polypeptide(L)'
;MPIIQKLVRCIGAGIFLCLPFMATAAEFPAKPITVIVPFAAGGGSDTFVRIFQKAIREHNLSPQPIVIRNIAGAGGTIGSRAAHDAKPDGYTILFLHDGIYTAQHYGNANWGPADFEPIAATGRNGVVIAVAENSPFQSLSELMTEAKQRPYQLVFGTNLGAPNHYSAMFLQKGKPGAKFRFTQTGGGAKRLAQLKGGHVDLTGFSVAEYEQFKALDLRALAVLSEQRESAFPDLPTAKEQDVDTVHGLMQFWWAPKGTPPDRIAYFEDLFRRTMETKTVRERLRQLHIAPEFHTGKMLKETIKQRSANLEGITIEKPPPLPPVHWMVLGLVAICGVMVWREDRVKSK
;
A
#
# COMPACT_ATOMS: atom_id res chain seq x y z
N MET A 1 68.34 -7.62 68.02
CA MET A 1 68.06 -7.96 66.60
C MET A 1 66.70 -8.65 66.52
N PRO A 2 65.60 -7.89 66.33
CA PRO A 2 64.44 -8.39 65.62
C PRO A 2 63.70 -7.25 64.89
N ILE A 3 64.26 -6.73 63.79
CA ILE A 3 63.57 -5.68 62.96
C ILE A 3 63.47 -6.07 61.47
N ILE A 4 64.17 -7.14 61.05
CA ILE A 4 64.26 -7.49 59.61
C ILE A 4 63.15 -8.50 59.14
N GLN A 5 62.40 -9.12 60.08
CA GLN A 5 61.40 -10.13 59.70
C GLN A 5 59.99 -9.61 59.50
N LYS A 6 59.71 -8.29 59.60
CA LYS A 6 58.35 -7.70 59.40
C LYS A 6 58.16 -7.00 58.07
N LEU A 7 59.16 -6.92 57.22
CA LEU A 7 59.07 -6.14 55.96
C LEU A 7 58.83 -7.00 54.71
N VAL A 8 58.71 -8.32 54.81
CA VAL A 8 58.52 -9.18 53.60
C VAL A 8 57.08 -9.73 53.50
N ARG A 9 56.13 -9.25 54.31
CA ARG A 9 54.74 -9.75 54.30
C ARG A 9 53.74 -8.84 53.71
N CYS A 10 54.08 -7.69 53.08
CA CYS A 10 53.13 -6.68 52.50
C CYS A 10 53.23 -6.47 51.00
N ILE A 11 53.94 -7.28 50.21
CA ILE A 11 54.05 -7.13 48.75
C ILE A 11 53.39 -8.33 48.00
N GLY A 12 52.41 -8.96 48.65
CA GLY A 12 51.64 -10.05 48.06
C GLY A 12 50.19 -9.71 47.77
N ALA A 13 49.85 -8.43 47.62
CA ALA A 13 48.44 -8.01 47.39
C ALA A 13 48.29 -7.40 45.99
N GLY A 14 47.73 -8.19 45.07
CA GLY A 14 46.76 -7.66 44.12
C GLY A 14 47.29 -7.01 42.86
N ILE A 15 48.03 -7.70 41.99
CA ILE A 15 47.86 -7.43 40.55
C ILE A 15 46.62 -8.19 40.12
N PHE A 16 45.44 -7.61 40.39
CA PHE A 16 44.21 -7.98 39.69
C PHE A 16 44.36 -7.49 38.24
N LEU A 17 44.81 -8.39 37.38
CA LEU A 17 44.85 -8.15 35.93
C LEU A 17 43.41 -7.93 35.51
N CYS A 18 42.94 -6.67 35.44
CA CYS A 18 41.73 -6.29 34.74
C CYS A 18 41.95 -6.60 33.24
N LEU A 19 41.79 -7.86 32.84
CA LEU A 19 41.59 -8.21 31.45
C LEU A 19 40.35 -7.43 31.02
N PRO A 20 40.44 -6.51 30.03
CA PRO A 20 39.24 -5.91 29.46
C PRO A 20 38.42 -7.09 28.89
N PHE A 21 37.27 -7.35 29.50
CA PHE A 21 36.25 -8.20 28.90
C PHE A 21 35.86 -7.50 27.59
N MET A 22 36.54 -7.85 26.52
CA MET A 22 36.08 -7.48 25.18
C MET A 22 34.78 -8.21 24.99
N ALA A 23 33.68 -7.59 25.41
CA ALA A 23 32.35 -8.00 25.01
C ALA A 23 32.33 -7.92 23.46
N THR A 24 32.54 -9.06 22.83
CA THR A 24 32.27 -9.17 21.38
C THR A 24 30.81 -8.78 21.20
N ALA A 25 30.57 -7.64 20.60
CA ALA A 25 29.21 -7.23 20.24
C ALA A 25 28.61 -8.41 19.47
N ALA A 26 27.52 -8.97 19.98
CA ALA A 26 26.85 -10.09 19.34
C ALA A 26 26.55 -9.72 17.89
N GLU A 27 26.95 -10.59 16.96
CA GLU A 27 26.75 -10.37 15.54
C GLU A 27 25.25 -10.19 15.24
N PHE A 28 24.90 -9.17 14.45
CA PHE A 28 23.51 -8.93 14.09
C PHE A 28 23.06 -9.89 12.98
N PRO A 29 21.83 -10.47 13.10
CA PRO A 29 20.90 -10.38 14.20
C PRO A 29 21.16 -11.45 15.28
N ALA A 30 21.17 -11.08 16.57
CA ALA A 30 21.31 -11.98 17.70
C ALA A 30 19.96 -12.48 18.27
N LYS A 31 18.84 -11.89 17.84
CA LYS A 31 17.47 -12.23 18.26
C LYS A 31 16.50 -12.11 17.07
N PRO A 32 15.27 -12.64 17.16
CA PRO A 32 14.28 -12.55 16.10
C PRO A 32 14.01 -11.12 15.64
N ILE A 33 13.82 -10.96 14.32
CA ILE A 33 13.48 -9.67 13.67
C ILE A 33 11.96 -9.60 13.49
N THR A 34 11.34 -8.54 13.95
CA THR A 34 9.90 -8.29 13.79
C THR A 34 9.64 -7.46 12.53
N VAL A 35 8.81 -7.98 11.64
CA VAL A 35 8.24 -7.23 10.51
C VAL A 35 6.82 -6.81 10.86
N ILE A 36 6.59 -5.52 11.03
CA ILE A 36 5.24 -4.98 11.16
C ILE A 36 4.59 -4.91 9.79
N VAL A 37 3.42 -5.54 9.66
CA VAL A 37 2.52 -5.44 8.51
C VAL A 37 1.27 -4.66 8.96
N PRO A 38 1.02 -3.44 8.44
CA PRO A 38 -0.04 -2.56 8.96
C PRO A 38 -1.44 -2.92 8.44
N PHE A 39 -1.68 -4.19 8.16
CA PHE A 39 -2.92 -4.74 7.63
C PHE A 39 -3.25 -6.09 8.30
N ALA A 40 -4.51 -6.53 8.14
CA ALA A 40 -4.96 -7.81 8.68
C ALA A 40 -4.20 -9.00 8.07
N ALA A 41 -4.02 -10.04 8.85
CA ALA A 41 -3.48 -11.32 8.39
C ALA A 41 -4.34 -11.89 7.24
N GLY A 42 -3.68 -12.53 6.26
CA GLY A 42 -4.31 -13.09 5.06
C GLY A 42 -4.58 -12.06 3.96
N GLY A 43 -4.32 -10.76 4.20
CA GLY A 43 -4.38 -9.73 3.15
C GLY A 43 -3.14 -9.75 2.23
N GLY A 44 -3.19 -8.98 1.13
CA GLY A 44 -2.11 -8.96 0.13
C GLY A 44 -0.73 -8.64 0.70
N SER A 45 -0.63 -7.64 1.60
CA SER A 45 0.64 -7.28 2.25
C SER A 45 1.15 -8.39 3.18
N ASP A 46 0.27 -9.03 3.94
CA ASP A 46 0.63 -10.16 4.80
C ASP A 46 1.10 -11.37 3.98
N THR A 47 0.37 -11.70 2.92
CA THR A 47 0.74 -12.75 1.96
C THR A 47 2.12 -12.49 1.36
N PHE A 48 2.40 -11.25 0.95
CA PHE A 48 3.70 -10.87 0.39
C PHE A 48 4.84 -11.09 1.39
N VAL A 49 4.72 -10.61 2.62
CA VAL A 49 5.75 -10.76 3.65
C VAL A 49 5.95 -12.24 4.03
N ARG A 50 4.88 -13.05 4.05
CA ARG A 50 4.98 -14.50 4.31
C ARG A 50 5.73 -15.25 3.22
N ILE A 51 5.71 -14.80 1.97
CA ILE A 51 6.53 -15.37 0.89
C ILE A 51 8.01 -15.17 1.22
N PHE A 52 8.40 -13.97 1.64
CA PHE A 52 9.77 -13.67 2.05
C PHE A 52 10.16 -14.44 3.31
N GLN A 53 9.32 -14.44 4.35
CA GLN A 53 9.54 -15.20 5.58
C GLN A 53 9.78 -16.69 5.29
N LYS A 54 8.94 -17.28 4.42
CA LYS A 54 9.06 -18.68 4.01
C LYS A 54 10.39 -18.93 3.31
N ALA A 55 10.75 -18.12 2.32
CA ALA A 55 11.99 -18.27 1.57
C ALA A 55 13.23 -18.09 2.46
N ILE A 56 13.24 -17.09 3.33
CA ILE A 56 14.33 -16.85 4.29
C ILE A 56 14.56 -18.08 5.18
N ARG A 57 13.48 -18.67 5.69
CA ARG A 57 13.55 -19.87 6.53
C ARG A 57 13.98 -21.11 5.73
N GLU A 58 13.40 -21.37 4.57
CA GLU A 58 13.68 -22.57 3.75
C GLU A 58 15.12 -22.61 3.23
N HIS A 59 15.68 -21.44 2.95
CA HIS A 59 17.04 -21.31 2.43
C HIS A 59 18.07 -20.91 3.50
N ASN A 60 17.69 -20.86 4.78
CA ASN A 60 18.58 -20.48 5.90
C ASN A 60 19.31 -19.14 5.64
N LEU A 61 18.61 -18.13 5.09
CA LEU A 61 19.22 -16.86 4.69
C LEU A 61 19.50 -15.91 5.85
N SER A 62 18.91 -16.15 7.03
CA SER A 62 19.12 -15.36 8.24
C SER A 62 19.37 -16.29 9.43
N PRO A 63 20.33 -15.96 10.34
CA PRO A 63 20.58 -16.75 11.54
C PRO A 63 19.45 -16.67 12.57
N GLN A 64 18.57 -15.69 12.45
CA GLN A 64 17.42 -15.50 13.32
C GLN A 64 16.12 -15.48 12.53
N PRO A 65 15.01 -15.93 13.10
CA PRO A 65 13.73 -15.97 12.41
C PRO A 65 13.15 -14.56 12.20
N ILE A 66 12.42 -14.42 11.07
CA ILE A 66 11.56 -13.28 10.83
C ILE A 66 10.19 -13.55 11.47
N VAL A 67 9.71 -12.63 12.30
CA VAL A 67 8.41 -12.70 12.99
C VAL A 67 7.48 -11.64 12.39
N ILE A 68 6.33 -12.05 11.89
CA ILE A 68 5.34 -11.12 11.31
C ILE A 68 4.37 -10.68 12.40
N ARG A 69 4.19 -9.36 12.53
CA ARG A 69 3.22 -8.74 13.43
C ARG A 69 2.23 -7.91 12.64
N ASN A 70 0.99 -8.40 12.52
CA ASN A 70 -0.08 -7.66 11.87
C ASN A 70 -0.68 -6.64 12.85
N ILE A 71 -0.66 -5.35 12.48
CA ILE A 71 -1.25 -4.23 13.26
C ILE A 71 -2.12 -3.42 12.32
N ALA A 72 -3.36 -3.89 12.12
CA ALA A 72 -4.30 -3.25 11.20
C ALA A 72 -4.99 -2.02 11.83
N GLY A 73 -5.47 -1.12 10.97
CA GLY A 73 -6.32 0.02 11.36
C GLY A 73 -5.97 1.30 10.63
N ALA A 74 -6.98 2.17 10.48
CA ALA A 74 -6.89 3.50 9.87
C ALA A 74 -6.08 3.54 8.54
N GLY A 75 -6.38 2.61 7.62
CA GLY A 75 -5.68 2.55 6.32
C GLY A 75 -4.20 2.14 6.40
N GLY A 76 -3.76 1.56 7.53
CA GLY A 76 -2.37 1.16 7.78
C GLY A 76 -1.59 2.13 8.66
N THR A 77 -2.14 3.29 9.01
CA THR A 77 -1.41 4.31 9.79
C THR A 77 -1.14 3.88 11.24
N ILE A 78 -2.00 3.03 11.85
CA ILE A 78 -1.77 2.53 13.21
C ILE A 78 -0.50 1.65 13.26
N GLY A 79 -0.41 0.67 12.37
CA GLY A 79 0.77 -0.22 12.32
C GLY A 79 2.04 0.50 11.88
N SER A 80 1.95 1.42 10.94
CA SER A 80 3.09 2.22 10.51
C SER A 80 3.60 3.14 11.62
N ARG A 81 2.69 3.72 12.43
CA ARG A 81 3.05 4.48 13.63
C ARG A 81 3.83 3.61 14.62
N ALA A 82 3.35 2.38 14.86
CA ALA A 82 4.04 1.46 15.76
C ALA A 82 5.47 1.13 15.28
N ALA A 83 5.69 1.09 13.96
CA ALA A 83 7.04 0.94 13.41
C ALA A 83 7.86 2.23 13.51
N HIS A 84 7.26 3.39 13.22
CA HIS A 84 7.92 4.69 13.33
C HIS A 84 8.46 4.94 14.75
N ASP A 85 7.67 4.63 15.77
CA ASP A 85 8.00 4.86 17.18
C ASP A 85 8.87 3.73 17.78
N ALA A 86 9.22 2.69 17.01
CA ALA A 86 10.05 1.59 17.46
C ALA A 86 11.54 2.01 17.60
N LYS A 87 12.30 1.25 18.40
CA LYS A 87 13.74 1.50 18.55
C LYS A 87 14.46 1.31 17.21
N PRO A 88 15.36 2.23 16.82
CA PRO A 88 16.10 2.13 15.56
C PRO A 88 17.31 1.17 15.67
N ASP A 89 17.09 -0.04 16.21
CA ASP A 89 18.14 -1.05 16.46
C ASP A 89 18.18 -2.17 15.39
N GLY A 90 17.32 -2.06 14.35
CA GLY A 90 17.21 -3.05 13.28
C GLY A 90 16.33 -4.27 13.62
N TYR A 91 15.81 -4.40 14.83
CA TYR A 91 14.97 -5.55 15.20
C TYR A 91 13.48 -5.37 14.96
N THR A 92 13.08 -4.16 14.53
CA THR A 92 11.73 -3.88 14.05
C THR A 92 11.83 -3.16 12.72
N ILE A 93 11.18 -3.72 11.69
CA ILE A 93 11.05 -3.10 10.37
C ILE A 93 9.59 -3.09 9.95
N LEU A 94 9.26 -2.22 9.01
CA LEU A 94 7.92 -2.04 8.45
C LEU A 94 7.91 -2.54 7.00
N PHE A 95 6.91 -3.31 6.65
CA PHE A 95 6.54 -3.55 5.26
C PHE A 95 5.31 -2.73 4.92
N LEU A 96 5.45 -1.79 4.01
CA LEU A 96 4.34 -0.94 3.58
C LEU A 96 4.56 -0.46 2.14
N HIS A 97 3.55 -0.65 1.29
CA HIS A 97 3.48 -0.09 -0.05
C HIS A 97 3.32 1.44 -0.04
N ASP A 98 2.95 2.04 -1.17
CA ASP A 98 2.77 3.50 -1.33
C ASP A 98 1.86 4.18 -0.29
N GLY A 99 1.22 3.41 0.60
CA GLY A 99 0.43 3.94 1.72
C GLY A 99 1.16 4.93 2.61
N ILE A 100 2.49 4.83 2.70
CA ILE A 100 3.31 5.78 3.48
C ILE A 100 3.28 7.20 2.88
N TYR A 101 3.30 7.30 1.54
CA TYR A 101 3.22 8.59 0.82
C TYR A 101 1.81 9.16 0.86
N THR A 102 0.83 8.31 0.53
CA THR A 102 -0.55 8.74 0.38
C THR A 102 -1.18 9.13 1.70
N ALA A 103 -0.82 8.47 2.81
CA ALA A 103 -1.29 8.83 4.14
C ALA A 103 -0.80 10.21 4.58
N GLN A 104 0.47 10.53 4.34
CA GLN A 104 1.04 11.85 4.62
C GLN A 104 0.41 12.93 3.74
N HIS A 105 0.39 12.72 2.42
CA HIS A 105 -0.17 13.69 1.47
C HIS A 105 -1.65 13.98 1.72
N TYR A 106 -2.43 12.98 2.14
CA TYR A 106 -3.85 13.14 2.48
C TYR A 106 -4.08 13.80 3.86
N GLY A 107 -3.05 13.84 4.71
CA GLY A 107 -3.15 14.35 6.07
C GLY A 107 -3.63 13.33 7.11
N ASN A 108 -3.64 12.03 6.78
CA ASN A 108 -3.95 10.94 7.71
C ASN A 108 -2.77 10.62 8.64
N ALA A 109 -1.55 11.03 8.27
CA ALA A 109 -0.35 10.91 9.06
C ALA A 109 0.47 12.21 8.99
N ASN A 110 1.12 12.56 10.10
CA ASN A 110 2.06 13.68 10.17
C ASN A 110 3.53 13.22 9.94
N TRP A 111 3.72 12.04 9.46
CA TRP A 111 4.99 11.41 9.08
C TRP A 111 4.84 10.74 7.72
N GLY A 112 5.97 10.56 7.03
CA GLY A 112 6.02 10.01 5.69
C GLY A 112 7.36 9.33 5.41
N PRO A 113 7.75 9.13 4.13
CA PRO A 113 8.98 8.43 3.76
C PRO A 113 10.26 9.01 4.38
N ALA A 114 10.32 10.32 4.62
CA ALA A 114 11.49 10.99 5.20
C ALA A 114 11.71 10.65 6.69
N ASP A 115 10.68 10.14 7.36
CA ASP A 115 10.70 9.78 8.77
C ASP A 115 11.09 8.32 9.02
N PHE A 116 11.56 7.63 7.97
CA PHE A 116 12.05 6.26 8.01
C PHE A 116 13.42 6.16 7.30
N GLU A 117 14.13 5.07 7.56
CA GLU A 117 15.26 4.65 6.73
C GLU A 117 14.74 3.65 5.69
N PRO A 118 14.85 3.95 4.39
CA PRO A 118 14.43 3.02 3.34
C PRO A 118 15.43 1.86 3.23
N ILE A 119 14.91 0.64 3.19
CA ILE A 119 15.72 -0.58 3.04
C ILE A 119 15.72 -1.06 1.59
N ALA A 120 14.54 -1.39 1.06
CA ALA A 120 14.39 -1.91 -0.29
C ALA A 120 12.98 -1.69 -0.84
N ALA A 121 12.85 -1.70 -2.17
CA ALA A 121 11.61 -2.00 -2.86
C ALA A 121 11.75 -3.33 -3.58
N THR A 122 10.76 -4.23 -3.44
CA THR A 122 10.90 -5.65 -3.82
C THR A 122 9.81 -6.17 -4.74
N GLY A 123 8.97 -5.31 -5.29
CA GLY A 123 7.95 -5.71 -6.25
C GLY A 123 6.96 -4.60 -6.57
N ARG A 124 6.31 -4.73 -7.72
CA ARG A 124 5.30 -3.79 -8.20
C ARG A 124 4.02 -4.52 -8.58
N ASN A 125 2.89 -4.00 -8.12
CA ASN A 125 1.56 -4.48 -8.48
C ASN A 125 0.87 -3.46 -9.39
N GLY A 126 0.33 -3.92 -10.51
CA GLY A 126 -0.62 -3.16 -11.31
C GLY A 126 -1.95 -2.94 -10.57
N VAL A 127 -2.72 -1.98 -11.04
CA VAL A 127 -4.08 -1.68 -10.56
C VAL A 127 -5.07 -1.90 -11.69
N VAL A 128 -6.12 -2.66 -11.42
CA VAL A 128 -7.27 -2.88 -12.33
C VAL A 128 -8.41 -2.01 -11.85
N ILE A 129 -9.01 -1.25 -12.75
CA ILE A 129 -10.28 -0.56 -12.52
C ILE A 129 -11.41 -1.49 -12.94
N ALA A 130 -12.32 -1.74 -12.02
CA ALA A 130 -13.42 -2.68 -12.22
C ALA A 130 -14.78 -2.06 -11.84
N VAL A 131 -15.80 -2.57 -12.52
CA VAL A 131 -17.22 -2.32 -12.29
C VAL A 131 -17.95 -3.65 -12.05
N ALA A 132 -19.19 -3.61 -11.58
CA ALA A 132 -20.04 -4.80 -11.54
C ALA A 132 -20.37 -5.27 -12.98
N GLU A 133 -20.61 -6.57 -13.20
CA GLU A 133 -20.88 -7.13 -14.53
C GLU A 133 -22.08 -6.49 -15.21
N ASN A 134 -23.12 -6.14 -14.43
CA ASN A 134 -24.32 -5.45 -14.92
C ASN A 134 -24.17 -3.94 -15.10
N SER A 135 -22.96 -3.39 -14.92
CA SER A 135 -22.67 -1.98 -15.17
C SER A 135 -22.94 -1.60 -16.64
N PRO A 136 -23.45 -0.39 -16.94
CA PRO A 136 -23.63 0.06 -18.31
C PRO A 136 -22.29 0.30 -19.05
N PHE A 137 -21.19 0.49 -18.30
CA PHE A 137 -19.89 0.84 -18.88
C PHE A 137 -19.15 -0.40 -19.38
N GLN A 138 -18.75 -0.36 -20.65
CA GLN A 138 -17.96 -1.43 -21.30
C GLN A 138 -16.46 -1.07 -21.37
N SER A 139 -16.11 0.21 -21.21
CA SER A 139 -14.73 0.71 -21.29
C SER A 139 -14.46 1.78 -20.24
N LEU A 140 -13.17 2.00 -19.93
CA LEU A 140 -12.75 3.11 -19.09
C LEU A 140 -13.06 4.46 -19.76
N SER A 141 -12.91 4.54 -21.07
CA SER A 141 -13.19 5.77 -21.85
C SER A 141 -14.65 6.22 -21.70
N GLU A 142 -15.61 5.28 -21.80
CA GLU A 142 -17.05 5.57 -21.57
C GLU A 142 -17.30 6.06 -20.15
N LEU A 143 -16.78 5.35 -19.16
CA LEU A 143 -16.93 5.69 -17.74
C LEU A 143 -16.34 7.08 -17.43
N MET A 144 -15.15 7.38 -17.94
CA MET A 144 -14.50 8.67 -17.72
C MET A 144 -15.21 9.82 -18.47
N THR A 145 -15.83 9.52 -19.61
CA THR A 145 -16.67 10.48 -20.34
C THR A 145 -17.92 10.83 -19.54
N GLU A 146 -18.58 9.82 -18.97
CA GLU A 146 -19.72 10.01 -18.08
C GLU A 146 -19.33 10.81 -16.82
N ALA A 147 -18.21 10.46 -16.18
CA ALA A 147 -17.68 11.18 -15.02
C ALA A 147 -17.36 12.66 -15.33
N LYS A 148 -17.04 13.00 -16.58
CA LYS A 148 -16.83 14.36 -17.04
C LYS A 148 -18.13 15.10 -17.33
N GLN A 149 -19.09 14.43 -17.97
CA GLN A 149 -20.40 15.00 -18.31
C GLN A 149 -21.26 15.24 -17.07
N ARG A 150 -21.18 14.33 -16.10
CA ARG A 150 -21.92 14.39 -14.83
C ARG A 150 -20.98 14.29 -13.62
N PRO A 151 -20.24 15.36 -13.31
CA PRO A 151 -19.26 15.37 -12.22
C PRO A 151 -19.89 14.98 -10.88
N TYR A 152 -19.16 14.17 -10.10
CA TYR A 152 -19.54 13.67 -8.78
C TYR A 152 -20.81 12.78 -8.72
N GLN A 153 -21.32 12.30 -9.86
CA GLN A 153 -22.44 11.35 -9.86
C GLN A 153 -21.94 9.92 -9.62
N LEU A 154 -20.85 9.51 -10.28
CA LEU A 154 -20.27 8.18 -10.10
C LEU A 154 -19.54 8.07 -8.76
N VAL A 155 -19.83 6.96 -8.03
CA VAL A 155 -19.28 6.68 -6.71
C VAL A 155 -18.11 5.71 -6.82
N PHE A 156 -16.92 6.16 -6.46
CA PHE A 156 -15.72 5.31 -6.37
C PHE A 156 -15.58 4.72 -4.96
N GLY A 157 -15.63 3.40 -4.84
CA GLY A 157 -15.40 2.70 -3.58
C GLY A 157 -13.93 2.66 -3.20
N THR A 158 -13.55 3.23 -2.04
CA THR A 158 -12.14 3.37 -1.66
C THR A 158 -11.92 3.40 -0.14
N ASN A 159 -10.66 3.47 0.26
CA ASN A 159 -10.25 3.93 1.59
C ASN A 159 -9.61 5.30 1.43
N LEU A 160 -10.22 6.34 2.02
CA LEU A 160 -9.75 7.72 1.89
C LEU A 160 -8.31 7.87 2.38
N GLY A 161 -7.46 8.43 1.54
CA GLY A 161 -6.02 8.58 1.79
C GLY A 161 -5.18 7.32 1.56
N ALA A 162 -5.79 6.19 1.19
CA ALA A 162 -5.04 4.98 0.81
C ALA A 162 -4.72 4.98 -0.69
N PRO A 163 -3.78 4.15 -1.16
CA PRO A 163 -3.37 4.12 -2.57
C PRO A 163 -4.49 3.92 -3.59
N ASN A 164 -5.52 3.14 -3.27
CA ASN A 164 -6.65 2.97 -4.18
C ASN A 164 -7.54 4.23 -4.30
N HIS A 165 -7.52 5.15 -3.32
CA HIS A 165 -8.09 6.48 -3.48
C HIS A 165 -7.30 7.29 -4.52
N TYR A 166 -5.98 7.20 -4.45
CA TYR A 166 -5.10 7.86 -5.41
C TYR A 166 -5.22 7.29 -6.82
N SER A 167 -5.58 6.02 -6.99
CA SER A 167 -5.92 5.48 -8.32
C SER A 167 -7.02 6.30 -9.00
N ALA A 168 -8.08 6.64 -8.26
CA ALA A 168 -9.16 7.48 -8.78
C ALA A 168 -8.72 8.94 -9.01
N MET A 169 -7.90 9.49 -8.13
CA MET A 169 -7.36 10.85 -8.30
C MET A 169 -6.46 10.95 -9.53
N PHE A 170 -5.63 9.92 -9.80
CA PHE A 170 -4.84 9.84 -11.02
C PHE A 170 -5.71 9.72 -12.27
N LEU A 171 -6.81 8.97 -12.23
CA LEU A 171 -7.80 8.93 -13.33
C LEU A 171 -8.40 10.32 -13.58
N GLN A 172 -8.79 11.05 -12.52
CA GLN A 172 -9.31 12.41 -12.65
C GLN A 172 -8.26 13.38 -13.23
N LYS A 173 -6.98 13.21 -12.87
CA LYS A 173 -5.87 13.97 -13.45
C LYS A 173 -5.66 13.63 -14.92
N GLY A 174 -5.72 12.34 -15.27
CA GLY A 174 -5.55 11.86 -16.65
C GLY A 174 -6.72 12.15 -17.59
N LYS A 175 -7.90 12.54 -17.06
CA LYS A 175 -9.06 12.98 -17.84
C LYS A 175 -9.64 14.26 -17.21
N PRO A 176 -9.09 15.43 -17.51
CA PRO A 176 -9.53 16.69 -16.90
C PRO A 176 -11.03 16.94 -17.02
N GLY A 177 -11.65 17.31 -15.90
CA GLY A 177 -13.09 17.52 -15.79
C GLY A 177 -13.88 16.29 -15.30
N ALA A 178 -13.33 15.08 -15.39
CA ALA A 178 -13.95 13.91 -14.77
C ALA A 178 -13.81 13.98 -13.24
N LYS A 179 -14.92 13.75 -12.51
CA LYS A 179 -14.94 13.80 -11.05
C LYS A 179 -15.78 12.68 -10.48
N PHE A 180 -15.24 12.05 -9.42
CA PHE A 180 -15.91 10.99 -8.66
C PHE A 180 -16.35 11.48 -7.28
N ARG A 181 -17.41 10.89 -6.76
CA ARG A 181 -17.72 10.89 -5.35
C ARG A 181 -17.00 9.70 -4.69
N PHE A 182 -16.47 9.87 -3.51
CA PHE A 182 -15.74 8.81 -2.80
C PHE A 182 -16.54 8.28 -1.62
N THR A 183 -16.51 6.94 -1.45
CA THR A 183 -17.13 6.25 -0.32
C THR A 183 -16.13 5.36 0.37
N GLN A 184 -16.05 5.48 1.70
CA GLN A 184 -15.19 4.65 2.53
C GLN A 184 -15.75 3.22 2.59
N THR A 185 -15.02 2.23 2.02
CA THR A 185 -15.51 0.86 1.88
C THR A 185 -14.74 -0.18 2.71
N GLY A 186 -13.46 0.05 2.95
CA GLY A 186 -12.58 -0.92 3.61
C GLY A 186 -11.71 -1.71 2.63
N GLY A 187 -11.26 -2.91 3.03
CA GLY A 187 -10.36 -3.76 2.23
C GLY A 187 -11.02 -4.38 0.99
N GLY A 188 -10.24 -5.10 0.16
CA GLY A 188 -10.65 -5.63 -1.14
C GLY A 188 -11.96 -6.41 -1.13
N ALA A 189 -12.15 -7.36 -0.19
CA ALA A 189 -13.38 -8.12 -0.07
C ALA A 189 -14.62 -7.24 0.26
N LYS A 190 -14.43 -6.19 1.08
CA LYS A 190 -15.51 -5.24 1.36
C LYS A 190 -15.82 -4.37 0.15
N ARG A 191 -14.79 -3.91 -0.61
CA ARG A 191 -14.98 -3.20 -1.87
C ARG A 191 -15.76 -4.03 -2.88
N LEU A 192 -15.41 -5.31 -3.03
CA LEU A 192 -16.14 -6.27 -3.86
C LEU A 192 -17.62 -6.33 -3.49
N ALA A 193 -17.92 -6.51 -2.20
CA ALA A 193 -19.30 -6.59 -1.72
C ALA A 193 -20.10 -5.30 -2.01
N GLN A 194 -19.48 -4.12 -1.79
CA GLN A 194 -20.11 -2.83 -2.10
C GLN A 194 -20.35 -2.63 -3.59
N LEU A 195 -19.42 -3.08 -4.44
CA LEU A 195 -19.55 -3.01 -5.90
C LEU A 195 -20.66 -3.92 -6.40
N LYS A 196 -20.72 -5.16 -5.96
CA LYS A 196 -21.79 -6.13 -6.30
C LYS A 196 -23.16 -5.71 -5.77
N GLY A 197 -23.19 -5.06 -4.61
CA GLY A 197 -24.42 -4.52 -4.02
C GLY A 197 -24.93 -3.22 -4.66
N GLY A 198 -24.22 -2.66 -5.65
CA GLY A 198 -24.59 -1.39 -6.30
C GLY A 198 -24.46 -0.16 -5.40
N HIS A 199 -23.71 -0.28 -4.27
CA HIS A 199 -23.44 0.86 -3.38
C HIS A 199 -22.31 1.75 -3.88
N VAL A 200 -21.50 1.26 -4.80
CA VAL A 200 -20.48 1.99 -5.54
C VAL A 200 -20.52 1.57 -7.01
N ASP A 201 -20.18 2.48 -7.91
CA ASP A 201 -20.22 2.24 -9.36
C ASP A 201 -18.92 1.59 -9.86
N LEU A 202 -17.80 1.93 -9.24
CA LEU A 202 -16.47 1.43 -9.62
C LEU A 202 -15.52 1.38 -8.42
N THR A 203 -14.46 0.60 -8.58
CA THR A 203 -13.33 0.58 -7.62
C THR A 203 -12.03 0.14 -8.29
N GLY A 204 -10.90 0.32 -7.59
CA GLY A 204 -9.60 -0.23 -7.96
C GLY A 204 -9.26 -1.47 -7.14
N PHE A 205 -8.73 -2.50 -7.81
CA PHE A 205 -8.13 -3.69 -7.20
C PHE A 205 -6.68 -3.80 -7.63
N SER A 206 -5.81 -4.39 -6.83
CA SER A 206 -4.53 -4.88 -7.36
C SER A 206 -4.79 -6.00 -8.38
N VAL A 207 -3.87 -6.20 -9.31
CA VAL A 207 -3.95 -7.33 -10.27
C VAL A 207 -4.19 -8.66 -9.54
N ALA A 208 -3.50 -8.90 -8.42
CA ALA A 208 -3.67 -10.10 -7.61
C ALA A 208 -5.07 -10.22 -6.97
N GLU A 209 -5.63 -9.12 -6.46
CA GLU A 209 -7.01 -9.12 -5.93
C GLU A 209 -8.03 -9.35 -7.05
N TYR A 210 -7.86 -8.69 -8.20
CA TYR A 210 -8.77 -8.87 -9.33
C TYR A 210 -8.72 -10.30 -9.86
N GLU A 211 -7.54 -10.92 -9.95
CA GLU A 211 -7.41 -12.34 -10.34
C GLU A 211 -8.24 -13.27 -9.44
N GLN A 212 -8.29 -13.00 -8.14
CA GLN A 212 -9.11 -13.77 -7.20
C GLN A 212 -10.62 -13.50 -7.36
N PHE A 213 -10.99 -12.31 -7.82
CA PHE A 213 -12.39 -11.85 -7.84
C PHE A 213 -13.04 -11.88 -9.23
N LYS A 214 -12.28 -12.01 -10.32
CA LYS A 214 -12.77 -11.90 -11.70
C LYS A 214 -13.93 -12.84 -12.06
N ALA A 215 -14.03 -13.98 -11.38
CA ALA A 215 -15.15 -14.92 -11.56
C ALA A 215 -16.39 -14.57 -10.72
N LEU A 216 -16.40 -13.44 -10.01
CA LEU A 216 -17.47 -13.04 -9.09
C LEU A 216 -18.29 -11.86 -9.65
N ASP A 217 -18.75 -11.96 -10.92
CA ASP A 217 -19.60 -10.98 -11.59
C ASP A 217 -18.99 -9.56 -11.63
N LEU A 218 -17.71 -9.49 -12.02
CA LEU A 218 -16.98 -8.26 -12.22
C LEU A 218 -16.49 -8.11 -13.65
N ARG A 219 -16.52 -6.89 -14.16
CA ARG A 219 -15.89 -6.49 -15.42
C ARG A 219 -14.72 -5.56 -15.13
N ALA A 220 -13.51 -5.93 -15.62
CA ALA A 220 -12.38 -5.03 -15.68
C ALA A 220 -12.54 -4.06 -16.86
N LEU A 221 -12.27 -2.79 -16.65
CA LEU A 221 -12.31 -1.78 -17.71
C LEU A 221 -10.92 -1.41 -18.21
N ALA A 222 -9.93 -1.37 -17.33
CA ALA A 222 -8.54 -1.07 -17.69
C ALA A 222 -7.56 -1.51 -16.60
N VAL A 223 -6.28 -1.66 -16.99
CA VAL A 223 -5.14 -1.63 -16.07
C VAL A 223 -4.52 -0.23 -16.07
N LEU A 224 -3.98 0.20 -14.92
CA LEU A 224 -3.30 1.50 -14.79
C LEU A 224 -1.77 1.37 -14.98
N SER A 225 -1.28 0.29 -15.55
CA SER A 225 0.13 0.06 -15.88
C SER A 225 0.50 0.76 -17.19
N GLU A 226 1.81 0.99 -17.41
CA GLU A 226 2.33 1.53 -18.66
C GLU A 226 2.06 0.61 -19.85
N GLN A 227 2.05 -0.70 -19.61
CA GLN A 227 1.76 -1.75 -20.58
C GLN A 227 0.69 -2.67 -20.01
N ARG A 228 0.02 -3.45 -20.89
CA ARG A 228 -0.94 -4.47 -20.47
C ARG A 228 -0.27 -5.49 -19.55
N GLU A 229 -1.01 -5.96 -18.56
CA GLU A 229 -0.53 -6.98 -17.64
C GLU A 229 -0.56 -8.36 -18.31
N SER A 230 0.50 -9.14 -18.11
CA SER A 230 0.56 -10.52 -18.66
C SER A 230 -0.54 -11.44 -18.12
N ALA A 231 -1.10 -11.11 -16.95
CA ALA A 231 -2.27 -11.80 -16.38
C ALA A 231 -3.55 -11.57 -17.20
N PHE A 232 -3.65 -10.42 -17.87
CA PHE A 232 -4.83 -9.98 -18.62
C PHE A 232 -4.40 -9.32 -19.94
N PRO A 233 -3.88 -10.10 -20.92
CA PRO A 233 -3.32 -9.54 -22.15
C PRO A 233 -4.35 -8.82 -23.01
N ASP A 234 -5.63 -9.17 -22.89
CA ASP A 234 -6.72 -8.54 -23.61
C ASP A 234 -7.27 -7.28 -22.94
N LEU A 235 -6.93 -7.04 -21.66
CA LEU A 235 -7.39 -5.88 -20.93
C LEU A 235 -6.52 -4.66 -21.29
N PRO A 236 -7.12 -3.61 -21.89
CA PRO A 236 -6.36 -2.42 -22.28
C PRO A 236 -5.85 -1.62 -21.08
N THR A 237 -4.80 -0.85 -21.30
CA THR A 237 -4.33 0.14 -20.34
C THR A 237 -5.24 1.37 -20.34
N ALA A 238 -5.12 2.21 -19.30
CA ALA A 238 -5.82 3.50 -19.29
C ALA A 238 -5.37 4.41 -20.44
N LYS A 239 -4.07 4.41 -20.77
CA LYS A 239 -3.50 5.18 -21.88
C LYS A 239 -4.07 4.77 -23.24
N GLU A 240 -4.25 3.47 -23.49
CA GLU A 240 -4.88 2.97 -24.73
C GLU A 240 -6.34 3.41 -24.87
N GLN A 241 -6.94 3.96 -23.82
CA GLN A 241 -8.32 4.46 -23.77
C GLN A 241 -8.40 5.98 -23.55
N ASP A 242 -7.39 6.74 -23.97
CA ASP A 242 -7.31 8.20 -23.87
C ASP A 242 -7.44 8.75 -22.44
N VAL A 243 -6.99 7.99 -21.45
CA VAL A 243 -6.86 8.42 -20.05
C VAL A 243 -5.39 8.40 -19.68
N ASP A 244 -4.74 9.57 -19.66
CA ASP A 244 -3.30 9.68 -19.40
C ASP A 244 -2.96 9.40 -17.93
N THR A 245 -3.00 8.12 -17.60
CA THR A 245 -2.81 7.63 -16.23
C THR A 245 -1.95 6.39 -16.22
N VAL A 246 -0.89 6.45 -15.40
CA VAL A 246 -0.10 5.29 -14.97
C VAL A 246 -0.02 5.29 -13.46
N HIS A 247 -0.48 4.22 -12.87
CA HIS A 247 -0.44 4.04 -11.42
C HIS A 247 -0.28 2.56 -11.04
N GLY A 248 0.51 2.30 -10.03
CA GLY A 248 0.74 0.97 -9.50
C GLY A 248 1.36 1.06 -8.12
N LEU A 249 1.25 -0.01 -7.36
CA LEU A 249 1.75 -0.10 -6.00
C LEU A 249 3.16 -0.69 -6.01
N MET A 250 4.10 -0.01 -5.36
CA MET A 250 5.43 -0.52 -5.07
C MET A 250 5.47 -1.07 -3.64
N GLN A 251 6.10 -2.20 -3.46
CA GLN A 251 6.24 -2.87 -2.16
C GLN A 251 7.57 -2.47 -1.53
N PHE A 252 7.50 -1.75 -0.40
CA PHE A 252 8.69 -1.22 0.28
C PHE A 252 8.90 -1.84 1.65
N TRP A 253 10.20 -1.87 2.03
CA TRP A 253 10.67 -2.21 3.37
C TRP A 253 11.34 -0.99 3.97
N TRP A 254 10.97 -0.69 5.22
CA TRP A 254 11.39 0.49 5.94
C TRP A 254 11.90 0.12 7.32
N ALA A 255 12.89 0.85 7.82
CA ALA A 255 13.28 0.79 9.22
C ALA A 255 12.96 2.12 9.92
N PRO A 256 12.84 2.14 11.27
CA PRO A 256 12.74 3.38 12.04
C PRO A 256 13.89 4.34 11.71
N LYS A 257 13.61 5.64 11.73
CA LYS A 257 14.62 6.67 11.47
C LYS A 257 15.81 6.54 12.42
N GLY A 258 17.03 6.66 11.88
CA GLY A 258 18.27 6.50 12.65
C GLY A 258 18.72 5.05 12.85
N THR A 259 18.10 4.06 12.19
CA THR A 259 18.62 2.69 12.16
C THR A 259 20.03 2.67 11.57
N PRO A 260 21.01 2.03 12.23
CA PRO A 260 22.40 2.05 11.80
C PRO A 260 22.60 1.52 10.37
N PRO A 261 23.53 2.11 9.58
CA PRO A 261 23.75 1.73 8.19
C PRO A 261 24.13 0.26 7.98
N ASP A 262 24.86 -0.36 8.93
CA ASP A 262 25.21 -1.78 8.88
C ASP A 262 23.97 -2.69 8.97
N ARG A 263 22.94 -2.27 9.71
CA ARG A 263 21.65 -2.96 9.80
C ARG A 263 20.88 -2.84 8.50
N ILE A 264 20.87 -1.64 7.89
CA ILE A 264 20.24 -1.42 6.56
C ILE A 264 20.92 -2.30 5.52
N ALA A 265 22.27 -2.30 5.46
CA ALA A 265 23.03 -3.12 4.53
C ALA A 265 22.77 -4.64 4.71
N TYR A 266 22.62 -5.10 5.95
CA TYR A 266 22.22 -6.48 6.24
C TYR A 266 20.87 -6.82 5.59
N PHE A 267 19.86 -5.96 5.71
CA PHE A 267 18.55 -6.20 5.11
C PHE A 267 18.57 -6.10 3.58
N GLU A 268 19.32 -5.15 3.03
CA GLU A 268 19.50 -5.04 1.58
C GLU A 268 20.04 -6.35 0.99
N ASP A 269 21.10 -6.91 1.60
CA ASP A 269 21.64 -8.20 1.18
C ASP A 269 20.68 -9.37 1.43
N LEU A 270 20.04 -9.42 2.59
CA LEU A 270 19.03 -10.45 2.93
C LEU A 270 17.92 -10.47 1.88
N PHE A 271 17.33 -9.33 1.55
CA PHE A 271 16.24 -9.25 0.59
C PHE A 271 16.70 -9.50 -0.85
N ARG A 272 17.90 -9.09 -1.22
CA ARG A 272 18.51 -9.44 -2.52
C ARG A 272 18.59 -10.97 -2.68
N ARG A 273 19.22 -11.66 -1.73
CA ARG A 273 19.31 -13.14 -1.74
C ARG A 273 17.93 -13.80 -1.71
N THR A 274 16.98 -13.24 -0.97
CA THR A 274 15.60 -13.75 -0.88
C THR A 274 14.89 -13.64 -2.24
N MET A 275 15.03 -12.51 -2.95
CA MET A 275 14.45 -12.31 -4.29
C MET A 275 15.03 -13.26 -5.33
N GLU A 276 16.26 -13.72 -5.17
CA GLU A 276 16.92 -14.67 -6.07
C GLU A 276 16.43 -16.10 -5.89
N THR A 277 15.72 -16.41 -4.80
CA THR A 277 15.21 -17.77 -4.56
C THR A 277 14.09 -18.17 -5.53
N LYS A 278 14.05 -19.45 -5.87
CA LYS A 278 12.97 -20.03 -6.69
C LYS A 278 11.61 -19.81 -6.02
N THR A 279 11.55 -20.00 -4.70
CA THR A 279 10.34 -19.81 -3.90
C THR A 279 9.71 -18.42 -4.12
N VAL A 280 10.50 -17.34 -4.03
CA VAL A 280 9.99 -15.98 -4.22
C VAL A 280 9.60 -15.74 -5.67
N ARG A 281 10.48 -16.05 -6.63
CA ARG A 281 10.22 -15.81 -8.06
C ARG A 281 8.94 -16.49 -8.55
N GLU A 282 8.71 -17.75 -8.18
CA GLU A 282 7.51 -18.47 -8.56
C GLU A 282 6.25 -17.92 -7.91
N ARG A 283 6.31 -17.55 -6.62
CA ARG A 283 5.15 -16.99 -5.92
C ARG A 283 4.79 -15.59 -6.40
N LEU A 284 5.76 -14.72 -6.66
CA LEU A 284 5.50 -13.40 -7.24
C LEU A 284 4.85 -13.53 -8.62
N ARG A 285 5.35 -14.46 -9.48
CA ARG A 285 4.76 -14.73 -10.77
C ARG A 285 3.30 -15.23 -10.66
N GLN A 286 3.02 -16.17 -9.72
CA GLN A 286 1.66 -16.68 -9.48
C GLN A 286 0.69 -15.61 -9.00
N LEU A 287 1.20 -14.59 -8.30
CA LEU A 287 0.42 -13.46 -7.81
C LEU A 287 0.44 -12.26 -8.77
N HIS A 288 1.03 -12.43 -9.97
CA HIS A 288 1.19 -11.37 -10.96
C HIS A 288 1.83 -10.10 -10.40
N ILE A 289 2.80 -10.29 -9.50
CA ILE A 289 3.60 -9.20 -8.95
C ILE A 289 4.88 -9.12 -9.76
N ALA A 290 5.11 -8.00 -10.44
CA ALA A 290 6.36 -7.77 -11.16
C ALA A 290 7.52 -7.71 -10.14
N PRO A 291 8.53 -8.58 -10.26
CA PRO A 291 9.69 -8.53 -9.39
C PRO A 291 10.53 -7.30 -9.73
N GLU A 292 10.73 -6.44 -8.75
CA GLU A 292 11.62 -5.30 -8.84
C GLU A 292 12.50 -5.29 -7.58
N PHE A 293 13.75 -4.88 -7.72
CA PHE A 293 14.66 -4.78 -6.58
C PHE A 293 15.44 -3.48 -6.63
N HIS A 294 15.02 -2.52 -5.80
CA HIS A 294 15.66 -1.22 -5.69
C HIS A 294 16.24 -1.04 -4.29
N THR A 295 17.52 -0.67 -4.21
CA THR A 295 18.24 -0.31 -2.99
C THR A 295 19.11 0.91 -3.23
N GLY A 296 19.73 1.46 -2.20
CA GLY A 296 20.70 2.52 -2.29
C GLY A 296 20.22 3.73 -3.11
N LYS A 297 20.98 4.16 -4.12
CA LYS A 297 20.65 5.33 -4.96
C LYS A 297 19.36 5.15 -5.75
N MET A 298 19.17 3.97 -6.34
CA MET A 298 17.94 3.66 -7.12
C MET A 298 16.69 3.76 -6.25
N LEU A 299 16.73 3.23 -5.03
CA LEU A 299 15.62 3.32 -4.10
C LEU A 299 15.29 4.76 -3.71
N LYS A 300 16.30 5.58 -3.44
CA LYS A 300 16.13 7.01 -3.12
C LYS A 300 15.47 7.77 -4.27
N GLU A 301 15.90 7.49 -5.52
CA GLU A 301 15.28 8.11 -6.70
C GLU A 301 13.83 7.63 -6.90
N THR A 302 13.56 6.34 -6.72
CA THR A 302 12.20 5.79 -6.75
C THR A 302 11.29 6.48 -5.71
N ILE A 303 11.78 6.67 -4.49
CA ILE A 303 11.06 7.35 -3.41
C ILE A 303 10.76 8.81 -3.81
N LYS A 304 11.76 9.53 -4.29
CA LYS A 304 11.62 10.93 -4.74
C LYS A 304 10.57 11.05 -5.84
N GLN A 305 10.67 10.20 -6.87
CA GLN A 305 9.74 10.19 -8.00
C GLN A 305 8.29 9.93 -7.54
N ARG A 306 8.09 8.98 -6.64
CA ARG A 306 6.75 8.66 -6.13
C ARG A 306 6.18 9.78 -5.28
N SER A 307 6.99 10.45 -4.46
CA SER A 307 6.56 11.65 -3.73
C SER A 307 6.16 12.78 -4.68
N ALA A 308 7.00 13.07 -5.70
CA ALA A 308 6.72 14.10 -6.69
C ALA A 308 5.44 13.85 -7.50
N ASN A 309 5.12 12.58 -7.80
CA ASN A 309 3.89 12.22 -8.51
C ASN A 309 2.61 12.65 -7.76
N LEU A 310 2.68 12.76 -6.42
CA LEU A 310 1.54 13.19 -5.60
C LEU A 310 1.39 14.71 -5.53
N GLU A 311 2.45 15.49 -5.73
CA GLU A 311 2.42 16.96 -5.63
C GLU A 311 1.41 17.61 -6.59
N GLY A 312 1.16 16.97 -7.74
CA GLY A 312 0.15 17.43 -8.71
C GLY A 312 -1.26 16.90 -8.46
N ILE A 313 -1.51 16.24 -7.33
CA ILE A 313 -2.83 15.70 -6.97
C ILE A 313 -3.51 16.62 -5.96
N THR A 314 -4.59 17.27 -6.38
CA THR A 314 -5.41 18.10 -5.49
C THR A 314 -6.47 17.24 -4.80
N ILE A 315 -6.53 17.33 -3.47
CA ILE A 315 -7.57 16.68 -2.66
C ILE A 315 -8.80 17.59 -2.65
N GLU A 316 -9.72 17.33 -3.56
CA GLU A 316 -10.99 18.07 -3.64
C GLU A 316 -12.06 17.37 -2.79
N LYS A 317 -12.83 18.14 -2.04
CA LYS A 317 -14.05 17.63 -1.40
C LYS A 317 -15.20 17.75 -2.39
N PRO A 318 -15.98 16.68 -2.61
CA PRO A 318 -17.17 16.77 -3.45
C PRO A 318 -18.13 17.80 -2.84
N PRO A 319 -18.94 18.47 -3.67
CA PRO A 319 -19.97 19.37 -3.17
C PRO A 319 -20.92 18.61 -2.24
N PRO A 320 -21.49 19.27 -1.23
CA PRO A 320 -22.48 18.65 -0.37
C PRO A 320 -23.65 18.15 -1.20
N LEU A 321 -24.23 17.02 -0.80
CA LEU A 321 -25.47 16.56 -1.41
C LEU A 321 -26.54 17.65 -1.23
N PRO A 322 -27.39 17.91 -2.24
CA PRO A 322 -28.51 18.82 -2.08
C PRO A 322 -29.34 18.35 -0.89
N PRO A 323 -29.85 19.28 -0.06
CA PRO A 323 -30.71 18.93 1.05
C PRO A 323 -31.84 18.01 0.59
N VAL A 324 -32.16 16.97 1.39
CA VAL A 324 -33.16 15.94 1.05
C VAL A 324 -34.50 16.54 0.60
N HIS A 325 -34.89 17.71 1.17
CA HIS A 325 -36.11 18.42 0.78
C HIS A 325 -36.13 18.87 -0.70
N TRP A 326 -34.96 19.18 -1.27
CA TRP A 326 -34.87 19.52 -2.71
C TRP A 326 -35.00 18.28 -3.61
N MET A 327 -34.53 17.12 -3.12
CA MET A 327 -34.76 15.83 -3.84
C MET A 327 -36.24 15.45 -3.86
N VAL A 328 -36.93 15.64 -2.73
CA VAL A 328 -38.37 15.38 -2.61
C VAL A 328 -39.17 16.34 -3.49
N LEU A 329 -38.83 17.64 -3.49
CA LEU A 329 -39.46 18.62 -4.35
C LEU A 329 -39.23 18.33 -5.85
N GLY A 330 -38.03 17.88 -6.22
CA GLY A 330 -37.72 17.45 -7.57
C GLY A 330 -38.55 16.24 -8.01
N LEU A 331 -38.70 15.24 -7.16
CA LEU A 331 -39.56 14.07 -7.39
C LEU A 331 -41.05 14.46 -7.50
N VAL A 332 -41.51 15.32 -6.60
CA VAL A 332 -42.91 15.83 -6.65
C VAL A 332 -43.17 16.61 -7.91
N ALA A 333 -42.22 17.45 -8.36
CA ALA A 333 -42.34 18.19 -9.61
C ALA A 333 -42.36 17.25 -10.83
N ILE A 334 -41.52 16.21 -10.86
CA ILE A 334 -41.50 15.20 -11.93
C ILE A 334 -42.82 14.39 -11.93
N CYS A 335 -43.28 13.93 -10.77
CA CYS A 335 -44.57 13.25 -10.63
C CYS A 335 -45.75 14.15 -11.01
N GLY A 336 -45.73 15.41 -10.60
CA GLY A 336 -46.75 16.39 -10.96
C GLY A 336 -46.84 16.65 -12.47
N VAL A 337 -45.69 16.72 -13.17
CA VAL A 337 -45.64 16.86 -14.64
C VAL A 337 -46.15 15.59 -15.33
N MET A 338 -45.86 14.40 -14.79
CA MET A 338 -46.40 13.15 -15.35
C MET A 338 -47.90 13.05 -15.19
N VAL A 339 -48.46 13.35 -14.02
CA VAL A 339 -49.93 13.36 -13.78
C VAL A 339 -50.61 14.40 -14.66
N TRP A 340 -50.07 15.60 -14.79
CA TRP A 340 -50.62 16.66 -15.67
C TRP A 340 -50.60 16.28 -17.16
N ARG A 341 -49.61 15.48 -17.60
CA ARG A 341 -49.54 14.94 -18.96
C ARG A 341 -50.59 13.86 -19.22
N GLU A 342 -50.82 12.96 -18.24
CA GLU A 342 -51.85 11.91 -18.36
C GLU A 342 -53.27 12.48 -18.40
N ASP A 343 -53.58 13.52 -17.62
CA ASP A 343 -54.86 14.16 -17.63
C ASP A 343 -55.18 14.91 -18.97
N ARG A 344 -54.13 15.44 -19.63
CA ARG A 344 -54.31 16.05 -20.99
C ARG A 344 -54.50 15.02 -22.10
N VAL A 345 -54.03 13.78 -21.89
CA VAL A 345 -54.23 12.70 -22.88
C VAL A 345 -55.61 12.09 -22.75
N LYS A 346 -56.24 12.14 -21.57
CA LYS A 346 -57.62 11.66 -21.33
C LYS A 346 -58.70 12.69 -21.66
N SER A 347 -58.36 13.95 -21.90
CA SER A 347 -59.31 15.02 -22.22
C SER A 347 -59.36 15.40 -23.73
N LYS A 348 -58.81 14.53 -24.57
CA LYS A 348 -58.98 14.53 -26.01
C LYS A 348 -59.56 13.17 -26.44
#